data_0a9cc9b23e95531218aabbec510b5c8a
#
_entry.id   0a9cc9b23e95531218aabbec510b5c8a
#
_cell.length_a   1.000
_cell.length_b   1.000
_cell.length_c   1.000
_cell.angle_alpha   90.00
_cell.angle_beta   90.00
_cell.angle_gamma   90.00
#
_symmetry.space_group_name_H-M   'P 1'
#
loop_
_entity.id
_entity.type
_entity.pdbx_description
1 polymer ?
#
loop_
_entity_poly.entity_id
_entity_poly.type
_entity_poly.pdbx_seq_one_letter_code
_entity_poly.pdbx_strand_id
1 'polypeptide(L)'
;MMGSFKKSNNSLTLKAKIFSVTLLTLILPLKAIGNVTMAAPEPATGWKGKPEVAASEYMAVTANPIATQVAVDVLANGGNAIDAMVAAQLVLNLVEPQSSGIGGGAFLVYWDANKRLLQTFDGRETAPALADEDYFRKPSGDLLKWRQARIGGRAVGVPGTLDLLHTAHKQFGDHDWAKLFQPAINLAREGFSVSPRLSRSIAGASKYLKTFPETAKYFFTPAAEPLPAGYVLKNPAFAETLSLIASKGPGVFYDGPIGDEILESLGNTSELPSLMTEDDLRAYQTISRPAVCAPFKDFSICGMGPPSSGGLTVGQILGISEHFNLQGMGPTPDGIHIVLEASRLAFADRARFMADSDFVSVPVAGLINPGYLKKRARLIQTETAMDK
;
A
#
# COMPACT_ATOMS: atom_id res chain seq x y z
N MET A 1 73.88 13.96 64.17
CA MET A 1 73.66 15.01 65.17
C MET A 1 72.29 15.58 64.85
N MET A 2 71.22 15.14 65.53
CA MET A 2 70.61 15.86 66.64
C MET A 2 70.13 17.25 66.30
N GLY A 3 68.82 17.44 66.40
CA GLY A 3 68.12 18.71 66.53
C GLY A 3 66.66 18.64 66.33
N SER A 4 65.94 18.13 67.40
CA SER A 4 64.51 18.23 67.69
C SER A 4 64.17 19.69 68.04
N PHE A 5 62.90 20.17 67.74
CA PHE A 5 62.04 20.92 68.68
C PHE A 5 60.72 21.32 67.91
N LYS A 6 59.65 20.74 68.27
CA LYS A 6 58.45 21.13 69.13
C LYS A 6 57.64 22.35 68.64
N LYS A 7 56.35 21.99 68.36
CA LYS A 7 55.03 22.60 68.59
C LYS A 7 54.96 24.09 68.88
N SER A 8 54.01 24.76 68.18
CA SER A 8 53.02 25.64 68.79
C SER A 8 51.73 25.68 68.02
N ASN A 9 50.65 25.39 68.70
CA ASN A 9 49.28 25.57 68.29
C ASN A 9 48.96 27.06 68.24
N ASN A 10 48.24 27.52 67.23
CA ASN A 10 47.23 28.57 67.42
C ASN A 10 46.13 28.40 66.37
N SER A 11 44.98 28.19 66.91
CA SER A 11 43.67 28.13 66.26
C SER A 11 43.24 29.51 65.78
N LEU A 12 42.87 29.63 64.53
CA LEU A 12 41.99 30.66 64.06
C LEU A 12 40.90 30.02 63.19
N THR A 13 39.74 29.95 63.76
CA THR A 13 38.49 29.51 63.15
C THR A 13 38.08 30.55 62.12
N LEU A 14 38.19 30.26 60.82
CA LEU A 14 37.58 31.03 59.77
C LEU A 14 36.37 30.20 59.24
N LYS A 15 35.15 30.65 59.60
CA LYS A 15 33.91 30.07 59.10
C LYS A 15 33.77 30.41 57.61
N ALA A 16 34.14 29.50 56.74
CA ALA A 16 33.79 29.54 55.32
C ALA A 16 32.38 29.04 55.17
N LYS A 17 31.42 29.91 54.82
CA LYS A 17 30.10 29.57 54.35
C LYS A 17 30.22 28.93 52.97
N ILE A 18 30.08 27.62 52.90
CA ILE A 18 29.96 26.91 51.66
C ILE A 18 28.54 27.15 51.13
N PHE A 19 28.40 28.01 50.12
CA PHE A 19 27.20 28.09 49.28
C PHE A 19 27.14 26.85 48.39
N SER A 20 26.36 25.85 48.79
CA SER A 20 26.03 24.71 47.97
C SER A 20 25.07 25.17 46.88
N VAL A 21 25.56 25.44 45.68
CA VAL A 21 24.74 25.65 44.50
C VAL A 21 24.35 24.25 44.03
N THR A 22 23.15 23.80 44.43
CA THR A 22 22.54 22.60 43.92
C THR A 22 22.11 22.88 42.48
N LEU A 23 22.95 22.44 41.50
CA LEU A 23 22.60 22.45 40.09
C LEU A 23 21.52 21.40 39.87
N LEU A 24 20.27 21.83 39.88
CA LEU A 24 19.13 20.99 39.54
C LEU A 24 19.16 20.79 38.05
N THR A 25 19.85 19.72 37.59
CA THR A 25 19.78 19.25 36.19
C THR A 25 18.37 18.73 35.94
N LEU A 26 17.58 19.55 35.28
CA LEU A 26 16.29 19.18 34.74
C LEU A 26 16.54 18.17 33.62
N ILE A 27 16.53 16.87 33.94
CA ILE A 27 16.52 15.80 32.95
C ILE A 27 15.09 15.78 32.37
N LEU A 28 14.87 16.57 31.33
CA LEU A 28 13.73 16.38 30.47
C LEU A 28 13.86 15.00 29.84
N PRO A 29 12.84 14.12 29.99
CA PRO A 29 12.85 12.86 29.24
C PRO A 29 12.79 13.23 27.76
N LEU A 30 13.89 13.01 27.04
CA LEU A 30 13.84 12.91 25.59
C LEU A 30 12.86 11.80 25.29
N LYS A 31 11.61 12.16 24.94
CA LYS A 31 10.72 11.22 24.30
C LYS A 31 11.43 10.79 23.02
N ALA A 32 11.97 9.59 23.03
CA ALA A 32 12.42 8.94 21.83
C ALA A 32 11.24 8.98 20.86
N ILE A 33 11.35 9.83 19.84
CA ILE A 33 10.50 9.78 18.66
C ILE A 33 10.82 8.42 18.08
N GLY A 34 9.97 7.43 18.40
CA GLY A 34 10.09 6.12 17.83
C GLY A 34 10.13 6.28 16.32
N ASN A 35 11.23 5.87 15.71
CA ASN A 35 11.32 5.73 14.27
C ASN A 35 10.14 4.85 13.85
N VAL A 36 9.10 5.47 13.30
CA VAL A 36 8.08 4.76 12.55
C VAL A 36 8.79 4.28 11.30
N THR A 37 9.45 3.14 11.40
CA THR A 37 9.84 2.39 10.22
C THR A 37 8.53 2.02 9.55
N MET A 38 8.19 2.75 8.49
CA MET A 38 7.16 2.32 7.55
C MET A 38 7.68 1.02 6.94
N ALA A 39 7.32 -0.09 7.57
CA ALA A 39 7.52 -1.40 6.95
C ALA A 39 6.77 -1.36 5.62
N ALA A 40 7.43 -1.76 4.54
CA ALA A 40 6.75 -1.99 3.28
C ALA A 40 5.51 -2.84 3.56
N PRO A 41 4.34 -2.54 2.99
CA PRO A 41 3.10 -3.26 3.28
C PRO A 41 3.24 -4.76 3.07
N GLU A 42 4.18 -5.19 2.23
CA GLU A 42 4.45 -6.60 1.99
C GLU A 42 5.94 -6.91 2.13
N PRO A 43 6.30 -7.95 2.90
CA PRO A 43 7.68 -8.41 2.94
C PRO A 43 8.09 -8.93 1.55
N ALA A 44 9.29 -8.60 1.11
CA ALA A 44 9.85 -9.13 -0.11
C ALA A 44 9.80 -10.68 -0.09
N THR A 45 9.27 -11.27 -1.16
CA THR A 45 9.10 -12.72 -1.27
C THR A 45 10.41 -13.47 -1.55
N GLY A 46 11.54 -12.75 -1.58
CA GLY A 46 12.84 -13.26 -1.98
C GLY A 46 12.96 -13.36 -3.51
N TRP A 47 14.18 -13.30 -4.01
CA TRP A 47 14.43 -13.48 -5.43
C TRP A 47 14.69 -14.94 -5.76
N LYS A 48 13.84 -15.50 -6.64
CA LYS A 48 14.16 -16.72 -7.36
C LYS A 48 14.27 -16.36 -8.84
N GLY A 49 15.36 -16.75 -9.48
CA GLY A 49 15.49 -16.63 -10.93
C GLY A 49 14.30 -17.31 -11.61
N LYS A 50 13.63 -16.61 -12.48
CA LYS A 50 12.56 -17.15 -13.34
C LYS A 50 13.06 -17.17 -14.76
N PRO A 51 12.70 -18.19 -15.56
CA PRO A 51 13.00 -18.17 -16.99
C PRO A 51 12.31 -16.98 -17.65
N GLU A 52 12.95 -16.42 -18.64
CA GLU A 52 12.32 -15.44 -19.52
C GLU A 52 11.13 -16.07 -20.24
N VAL A 53 10.04 -15.32 -20.34
CA VAL A 53 8.85 -15.69 -21.11
C VAL A 53 8.66 -14.66 -22.20
N ALA A 54 8.67 -15.10 -23.45
CA ALA A 54 8.40 -14.25 -24.61
C ALA A 54 7.02 -14.60 -25.20
N ALA A 55 6.33 -13.57 -25.68
CA ALA A 55 5.06 -13.73 -26.38
C ALA A 55 5.03 -12.78 -27.58
N SER A 56 4.42 -13.21 -28.68
CA SER A 56 4.36 -12.45 -29.94
C SER A 56 3.06 -11.67 -30.13
N GLU A 57 1.97 -12.06 -29.49
CA GLU A 57 0.65 -11.48 -29.73
C GLU A 57 0.11 -10.75 -28.49
N TYR A 58 0.11 -11.43 -27.35
CA TYR A 58 -0.37 -10.86 -26.07
C TYR A 58 0.37 -11.46 -24.88
N MET A 59 0.36 -10.74 -23.78
CA MET A 59 0.96 -11.19 -22.53
C MET A 59 0.14 -10.69 -21.34
N ALA A 60 0.03 -11.52 -20.31
CA ALA A 60 -0.49 -11.13 -19.01
C ALA A 60 0.49 -11.52 -17.91
N VAL A 61 0.63 -10.67 -16.90
CA VAL A 61 1.47 -10.91 -15.72
C VAL A 61 0.70 -10.51 -14.48
N THR A 62 0.57 -11.42 -13.53
CA THR A 62 -0.06 -11.16 -12.23
C THR A 62 0.75 -11.74 -11.08
N ALA A 63 0.34 -11.47 -9.85
CA ALA A 63 0.99 -12.00 -8.65
C ALA A 63 0.79 -13.51 -8.46
N ASN A 64 -0.16 -14.13 -9.20
CA ASN A 64 -0.51 -15.54 -9.03
C ASN A 64 -0.72 -16.22 -10.41
N PRO A 65 -0.12 -17.40 -10.65
CA PRO A 65 -0.21 -18.06 -11.95
C PRO A 65 -1.63 -18.43 -12.37
N ILE A 66 -2.55 -18.70 -11.41
CA ILE A 66 -3.95 -18.99 -11.72
C ILE A 66 -4.62 -17.76 -12.36
N ALA A 67 -4.41 -16.58 -11.77
CA ALA A 67 -4.94 -15.34 -12.32
C ALA A 67 -4.27 -14.97 -13.66
N THR A 68 -2.97 -15.24 -13.81
CA THR A 68 -2.27 -15.06 -15.09
C THR A 68 -2.86 -15.94 -16.18
N GLN A 69 -3.13 -17.20 -15.88
CA GLN A 69 -3.73 -18.13 -16.86
C GLN A 69 -5.11 -17.67 -17.30
N VAL A 70 -5.95 -17.23 -16.34
CA VAL A 70 -7.30 -16.70 -16.67
C VAL A 70 -7.20 -15.46 -17.56
N ALA A 71 -6.26 -14.55 -17.30
CA ALA A 71 -6.04 -13.38 -18.17
C ALA A 71 -5.62 -13.80 -19.59
N VAL A 72 -4.71 -14.78 -19.71
CA VAL A 72 -4.26 -15.33 -21.00
C VAL A 72 -5.41 -16.00 -21.73
N ASP A 73 -6.25 -16.77 -21.03
CA ASP A 73 -7.40 -17.45 -21.62
C ASP A 73 -8.44 -16.44 -22.17
N VAL A 74 -8.69 -15.34 -21.44
CA VAL A 74 -9.56 -14.26 -21.92
C VAL A 74 -8.99 -13.63 -23.21
N LEU A 75 -7.69 -13.32 -23.24
CA LEU A 75 -7.03 -12.77 -24.44
C LEU A 75 -7.07 -13.76 -25.62
N ALA A 76 -6.80 -15.04 -25.36
CA ALA A 76 -6.84 -16.09 -26.38
C ALA A 76 -8.24 -16.29 -26.99
N ASN A 77 -9.30 -16.01 -26.22
CA ASN A 77 -10.69 -16.10 -26.66
C ASN A 77 -11.24 -14.77 -27.22
N GLY A 78 -10.38 -13.84 -27.60
CA GLY A 78 -10.73 -12.60 -28.28
C GLY A 78 -11.12 -11.44 -27.38
N GLY A 79 -10.99 -11.58 -26.06
CA GLY A 79 -11.11 -10.45 -25.13
C GLY A 79 -9.92 -9.50 -25.23
N ASN A 80 -10.11 -8.27 -24.83
CA ASN A 80 -9.05 -7.27 -24.80
C ASN A 80 -8.34 -7.18 -23.42
N ALA A 81 -7.41 -6.24 -23.29
CA ALA A 81 -6.62 -6.07 -22.07
C ALA A 81 -7.49 -5.72 -20.83
N ILE A 82 -8.59 -4.98 -21.03
CA ILE A 82 -9.52 -4.64 -19.94
C ILE A 82 -10.32 -5.86 -19.50
N ASP A 83 -10.81 -6.67 -20.43
CA ASP A 83 -11.50 -7.92 -20.10
C ASP A 83 -10.59 -8.86 -19.31
N ALA A 84 -9.35 -9.04 -19.78
CA ALA A 84 -8.33 -9.85 -19.12
C ALA A 84 -8.00 -9.32 -17.70
N MET A 85 -7.90 -8.00 -17.54
CA MET A 85 -7.67 -7.34 -16.25
C MET A 85 -8.82 -7.62 -15.29
N VAL A 86 -10.08 -7.45 -15.71
CA VAL A 86 -11.26 -7.69 -14.87
C VAL A 86 -11.29 -9.14 -14.39
N ALA A 87 -11.18 -10.11 -15.29
CA ALA A 87 -11.20 -11.52 -14.93
C ALA A 87 -10.04 -11.92 -14.01
N ALA A 88 -8.82 -11.44 -14.29
CA ALA A 88 -7.66 -11.69 -13.45
C ALA A 88 -7.82 -11.08 -12.05
N GLN A 89 -8.34 -9.84 -11.94
CA GLN A 89 -8.55 -9.17 -10.67
C GLN A 89 -9.55 -9.94 -9.79
N LEU A 90 -10.64 -10.42 -10.35
CA LEU A 90 -11.63 -11.24 -9.63
C LEU A 90 -11.02 -12.54 -9.10
N VAL A 91 -10.15 -13.19 -9.88
CA VAL A 91 -9.42 -14.38 -9.43
C VAL A 91 -8.39 -14.04 -8.34
N LEU A 92 -7.67 -12.93 -8.47
CA LEU A 92 -6.71 -12.47 -7.44
C LEU A 92 -7.40 -12.25 -6.09
N ASN A 93 -8.64 -11.82 -6.06
CA ASN A 93 -9.41 -11.67 -4.81
C ASN A 93 -9.55 -12.99 -4.03
N LEU A 94 -9.50 -14.12 -4.70
CA LEU A 94 -9.51 -15.45 -4.09
C LEU A 94 -8.13 -15.96 -3.72
N VAL A 95 -7.20 -15.90 -4.69
CA VAL A 95 -5.90 -16.60 -4.58
C VAL A 95 -4.81 -15.76 -3.91
N GLU A 96 -5.02 -14.44 -3.81
CA GLU A 96 -4.12 -13.46 -3.16
C GLU A 96 -4.91 -12.51 -2.22
N PRO A 97 -5.75 -13.04 -1.31
CA PRO A 97 -6.68 -12.21 -0.51
C PRO A 97 -5.96 -11.25 0.45
N GLN A 98 -4.67 -11.48 0.74
CA GLN A 98 -3.85 -10.57 1.55
C GLN A 98 -3.48 -9.27 0.82
N SER A 99 -3.66 -9.22 -0.50
CA SER A 99 -3.22 -8.11 -1.36
C SER A 99 -4.30 -7.63 -2.33
N SER A 100 -5.46 -8.29 -2.38
CA SER A 100 -6.50 -8.03 -3.39
C SER A 100 -7.89 -8.34 -2.85
N GLY A 101 -8.88 -7.51 -3.21
CA GLY A 101 -10.26 -7.70 -2.79
C GLY A 101 -11.22 -6.70 -3.43
N ILE A 102 -12.47 -7.10 -3.66
CA ILE A 102 -13.52 -6.18 -4.13
C ILE A 102 -13.89 -5.13 -3.07
N GLY A 103 -13.58 -5.40 -1.81
CA GLY A 103 -13.73 -4.44 -0.70
C GLY A 103 -12.56 -3.49 -0.52
N GLY A 104 -11.59 -3.50 -1.42
CA GLY A 104 -10.43 -2.61 -1.45
C GLY A 104 -10.51 -1.55 -2.54
N GLY A 105 -9.35 -1.00 -2.92
CA GLY A 105 -9.22 -0.04 -4.00
C GLY A 105 -8.11 -0.39 -4.98
N ALA A 106 -8.11 0.28 -6.11
CA ALA A 106 -7.13 0.07 -7.17
C ALA A 106 -6.89 1.35 -7.98
N PHE A 107 -5.79 1.36 -8.72
CA PHE A 107 -5.53 2.34 -9.77
C PHE A 107 -5.37 1.63 -11.10
N LEU A 108 -5.84 2.24 -12.17
CA LEU A 108 -5.65 1.78 -13.53
C LEU A 108 -4.88 2.82 -14.34
N VAL A 109 -3.86 2.36 -15.06
CA VAL A 109 -3.15 3.12 -16.09
C VAL A 109 -3.37 2.36 -17.41
N TYR A 110 -4.12 2.94 -18.31
CA TYR A 110 -4.55 2.33 -19.57
C TYR A 110 -3.98 3.10 -20.77
N TRP A 111 -3.34 2.38 -21.69
CA TRP A 111 -2.83 2.92 -22.93
C TRP A 111 -3.61 2.34 -24.12
N ASP A 112 -4.34 3.21 -24.83
CA ASP A 112 -4.98 2.89 -26.10
C ASP A 112 -3.99 3.19 -27.24
N ALA A 113 -3.40 2.14 -27.80
CA ALA A 113 -2.39 2.28 -28.86
C ALA A 113 -2.99 2.83 -30.17
N ASN A 114 -4.26 2.52 -30.48
CA ASN A 114 -4.93 2.97 -31.69
C ASN A 114 -5.20 4.48 -31.65
N LYS A 115 -5.63 4.97 -30.50
CA LYS A 115 -5.89 6.40 -30.25
C LYS A 115 -4.65 7.15 -29.77
N ARG A 116 -3.57 6.44 -29.40
CA ARG A 116 -2.37 6.99 -28.76
C ARG A 116 -2.73 7.81 -27.52
N LEU A 117 -3.65 7.29 -26.73
CA LEU A 117 -4.23 7.97 -25.58
C LEU A 117 -3.91 7.21 -24.30
N LEU A 118 -3.31 7.91 -23.34
CA LEU A 118 -3.09 7.43 -21.99
C LEU A 118 -4.22 7.93 -21.09
N GLN A 119 -4.84 7.02 -20.38
CA GLN A 119 -5.87 7.32 -19.39
C GLN A 119 -5.55 6.69 -18.04
N THR A 120 -5.92 7.37 -16.98
CA THR A 120 -5.76 6.83 -15.61
C THR A 120 -7.06 6.96 -14.84
N PHE A 121 -7.33 5.96 -14.02
CA PHE A 121 -8.53 5.88 -13.21
C PHE A 121 -8.16 5.62 -11.76
N ASP A 122 -8.77 6.41 -10.90
CA ASP A 122 -8.65 6.32 -9.46
C ASP A 122 -9.87 5.62 -8.90
N GLY A 123 -9.71 4.36 -8.53
CA GLY A 123 -10.66 3.55 -7.80
C GLY A 123 -10.15 3.24 -6.39
N ARG A 124 -9.39 4.16 -5.80
CA ARG A 124 -8.92 4.03 -4.42
C ARG A 124 -10.07 4.17 -3.44
N GLU A 125 -9.93 3.55 -2.29
CA GLU A 125 -10.86 3.73 -1.19
C GLU A 125 -10.88 5.20 -0.73
N THR A 126 -12.08 5.70 -0.42
CA THR A 126 -12.24 7.01 0.21
C THR A 126 -12.54 6.86 1.70
N ALA A 127 -12.23 7.90 2.47
CA ALA A 127 -12.66 7.94 3.86
C ALA A 127 -14.19 8.09 3.94
N PRO A 128 -14.86 7.50 4.94
CA PRO A 128 -16.25 7.82 5.22
C PRO A 128 -16.44 9.33 5.46
N ALA A 129 -17.54 9.91 5.04
CA ALA A 129 -17.80 11.35 5.18
C ALA A 129 -17.78 11.84 6.64
N LEU A 130 -18.07 10.96 7.59
CA LEU A 130 -18.01 11.24 9.03
C LEU A 130 -16.61 11.06 9.63
N ALA A 131 -15.59 10.74 8.83
CA ALA A 131 -14.22 10.65 9.32
C ALA A 131 -13.64 12.06 9.50
N ASP A 132 -13.22 12.36 10.72
CA ASP A 132 -12.60 13.61 11.13
C ASP A 132 -11.17 13.40 11.66
N GLU A 133 -10.56 14.44 12.19
CA GLU A 133 -9.21 14.41 12.78
C GLU A 133 -9.09 13.50 14.01
N ASP A 134 -10.21 13.18 14.66
CA ASP A 134 -10.28 12.31 15.83
C ASP A 134 -10.67 10.87 15.48
N TYR A 135 -10.87 10.56 14.19
CA TYR A 135 -11.32 9.25 13.72
C TYR A 135 -10.51 8.06 14.26
N PHE A 136 -9.21 8.24 14.44
CA PHE A 136 -8.30 7.24 15.02
C PHE A 136 -7.92 7.51 16.48
N ARG A 137 -8.74 8.25 17.21
CA ARG A 137 -8.58 8.45 18.65
C ARG A 137 -9.52 7.55 19.46
N LYS A 138 -9.09 7.27 20.67
CA LYS A 138 -9.93 6.65 21.69
C LYS A 138 -10.82 7.71 22.34
N PRO A 139 -11.90 7.30 23.06
CA PRO A 139 -12.70 8.23 23.86
C PRO A 139 -11.87 9.00 24.91
N SER A 140 -10.70 8.48 25.33
CA SER A 140 -9.75 9.18 26.21
C SER A 140 -8.98 10.32 25.53
N GLY A 141 -9.11 10.51 24.21
CA GLY A 141 -8.34 11.45 23.40
C GLY A 141 -6.99 10.90 22.91
N ASP A 142 -6.53 9.75 23.42
CA ASP A 142 -5.27 9.15 22.98
C ASP A 142 -5.39 8.58 21.56
N LEU A 143 -4.32 8.67 20.78
CA LEU A 143 -4.24 8.01 19.48
C LEU A 143 -4.30 6.47 19.64
N LEU A 144 -4.99 5.81 18.72
CA LEU A 144 -4.92 4.36 18.59
C LEU A 144 -3.48 3.95 18.31
N LYS A 145 -3.06 2.82 18.86
CA LYS A 145 -1.81 2.19 18.43
C LYS A 145 -1.96 1.78 16.97
N TRP A 146 -0.90 1.90 16.18
CA TRP A 146 -0.88 1.56 14.75
C TRP A 146 -1.61 0.24 14.42
N ARG A 147 -1.40 -0.79 15.25
CA ARG A 147 -2.05 -2.10 15.03
C ARG A 147 -3.56 -2.06 15.26
N GLN A 148 -4.06 -1.25 16.18
CA GLN A 148 -5.49 -1.07 16.44
C GLN A 148 -6.15 -0.22 15.33
N ALA A 149 -5.43 0.78 14.83
CA ALA A 149 -5.92 1.66 13.76
C ALA A 149 -6.11 0.94 12.42
N ARG A 150 -5.41 -0.18 12.16
CA ARG A 150 -5.47 -0.90 10.88
C ARG A 150 -6.28 -2.21 10.92
N ILE A 151 -6.93 -2.52 12.02
CA ILE A 151 -7.72 -3.75 12.20
C ILE A 151 -9.09 -3.36 12.76
N GLY A 152 -10.15 -3.83 12.13
CA GLY A 152 -11.53 -3.52 12.53
C GLY A 152 -12.20 -2.49 11.63
N GLY A 153 -13.41 -2.08 11.99
CA GLY A 153 -14.27 -1.27 11.13
C GLY A 153 -13.68 0.06 10.68
N ARG A 154 -12.97 0.77 11.56
CA ARG A 154 -12.33 2.06 11.22
C ARG A 154 -11.17 1.96 10.23
N ALA A 155 -10.62 0.77 10.03
CA ALA A 155 -9.55 0.57 9.05
C ALA A 155 -10.06 0.48 7.61
N VAL A 156 -11.36 0.34 7.42
CA VAL A 156 -12.00 0.11 6.13
C VAL A 156 -12.47 1.42 5.54
N GLY A 157 -11.96 1.76 4.36
CA GLY A 157 -12.48 2.85 3.54
C GLY A 157 -13.60 2.38 2.63
N VAL A 158 -14.30 3.32 2.01
CA VAL A 158 -15.36 3.04 1.01
C VAL A 158 -14.74 2.32 -0.18
N PRO A 159 -15.17 1.10 -0.52
CA PRO A 159 -14.52 0.28 -1.53
C PRO A 159 -14.61 0.87 -2.95
N GLY A 160 -13.52 0.79 -3.70
CA GLY A 160 -13.47 1.35 -5.06
C GLY A 160 -13.14 0.36 -6.17
N THR A 161 -12.58 -0.82 -5.83
CA THR A 161 -12.13 -1.78 -6.85
C THR A 161 -13.25 -2.16 -7.82
N LEU A 162 -14.43 -2.50 -7.32
CA LEU A 162 -15.53 -2.99 -8.16
C LEU A 162 -16.04 -1.91 -9.11
N ASP A 163 -16.19 -0.67 -8.65
CA ASP A 163 -16.63 0.44 -9.48
C ASP A 163 -15.58 0.78 -10.56
N LEU A 164 -14.29 0.73 -10.21
CA LEU A 164 -13.21 0.91 -11.19
C LEU A 164 -13.27 -0.17 -12.29
N LEU A 165 -13.41 -1.44 -11.91
CA LEU A 165 -13.51 -2.54 -12.88
C LEU A 165 -14.70 -2.34 -13.81
N HIS A 166 -15.87 -1.98 -13.27
CA HIS A 166 -17.07 -1.74 -14.05
C HIS A 166 -16.93 -0.51 -14.96
N THR A 167 -16.39 0.60 -14.44
CA THR A 167 -16.17 1.82 -15.21
C THR A 167 -15.21 1.58 -16.37
N ALA A 168 -14.09 0.88 -16.15
CA ALA A 168 -13.14 0.53 -17.19
C ALA A 168 -13.78 -0.42 -18.22
N HIS A 169 -14.48 -1.45 -17.77
CA HIS A 169 -15.15 -2.39 -18.65
C HIS A 169 -16.24 -1.73 -19.52
N LYS A 170 -17.06 -0.86 -18.93
CA LYS A 170 -18.10 -0.13 -19.67
C LYS A 170 -17.54 0.77 -20.78
N GLN A 171 -16.32 1.29 -20.61
CA GLN A 171 -15.68 2.19 -21.58
C GLN A 171 -14.86 1.44 -22.65
N PHE A 172 -14.25 0.30 -22.29
CA PHE A 172 -13.24 -0.33 -23.11
C PHE A 172 -13.35 -1.86 -23.20
N GLY A 173 -14.22 -2.50 -22.43
CA GLY A 173 -14.42 -3.96 -22.49
C GLY A 173 -15.16 -4.38 -23.75
N ASP A 174 -14.82 -5.56 -24.25
CA ASP A 174 -15.45 -6.18 -25.43
C ASP A 174 -16.29 -7.39 -25.06
N HIS A 175 -15.91 -8.13 -24.02
CA HIS A 175 -16.63 -9.31 -23.56
C HIS A 175 -17.81 -8.93 -22.65
N ASP A 176 -18.80 -9.81 -22.60
CA ASP A 176 -19.92 -9.70 -21.66
C ASP A 176 -19.39 -9.70 -20.21
N TRP A 177 -19.80 -8.68 -19.43
CA TRP A 177 -19.44 -8.51 -18.03
C TRP A 177 -19.60 -9.79 -17.20
N ALA A 178 -20.76 -10.44 -17.32
CA ALA A 178 -21.06 -11.64 -16.53
C ALA A 178 -20.14 -12.82 -16.84
N LYS A 179 -19.63 -12.93 -18.08
CA LYS A 179 -18.69 -13.97 -18.46
C LYS A 179 -17.35 -13.83 -17.80
N LEU A 180 -16.89 -12.60 -17.54
CA LEU A 180 -15.59 -12.33 -16.91
C LEU A 180 -15.55 -12.79 -15.43
N PHE A 181 -16.69 -12.98 -14.81
CA PHE A 181 -16.80 -13.49 -13.44
C PHE A 181 -16.70 -15.01 -13.34
N GLN A 182 -17.03 -15.75 -14.41
CA GLN A 182 -17.14 -17.21 -14.37
C GLN A 182 -15.89 -17.93 -13.86
N PRO A 183 -14.67 -17.56 -14.27
CA PRO A 183 -13.47 -18.22 -13.76
C PRO A 183 -13.34 -18.10 -12.24
N ALA A 184 -13.59 -16.92 -11.68
CA ALA A 184 -13.53 -16.70 -10.24
C ALA A 184 -14.66 -17.40 -9.49
N ILE A 185 -15.89 -17.40 -10.03
CA ILE A 185 -17.06 -18.12 -9.48
C ILE A 185 -16.76 -19.63 -9.41
N ASN A 186 -16.23 -20.21 -10.48
CA ASN A 186 -15.90 -21.62 -10.52
C ASN A 186 -14.80 -21.97 -9.53
N LEU A 187 -13.71 -21.20 -9.48
CA LEU A 187 -12.62 -21.37 -8.50
C LEU A 187 -13.12 -21.26 -7.05
N ALA A 188 -14.05 -20.35 -6.78
CA ALA A 188 -14.62 -20.20 -5.45
C ALA A 188 -15.47 -21.43 -5.03
N ARG A 189 -16.19 -22.04 -5.95
CA ARG A 189 -17.03 -23.23 -5.72
C ARG A 189 -16.21 -24.52 -5.67
N GLU A 190 -15.34 -24.72 -6.62
CA GLU A 190 -14.58 -25.95 -6.79
C GLU A 190 -13.36 -25.98 -5.88
N GLY A 191 -12.80 -24.83 -5.59
CA GLY A 191 -11.63 -24.61 -4.75
C GLY A 191 -10.36 -24.39 -5.56
N PHE A 192 -9.38 -23.82 -4.88
CA PHE A 192 -8.03 -23.59 -5.40
C PHE A 192 -6.98 -24.04 -4.38
N SER A 193 -5.81 -24.38 -4.87
CA SER A 193 -4.70 -24.78 -4.00
C SER A 193 -4.10 -23.56 -3.31
N VAL A 194 -4.06 -23.57 -1.97
CA VAL A 194 -3.39 -22.53 -1.16
C VAL A 194 -1.90 -22.49 -1.55
N SER A 195 -1.45 -21.33 -2.00
CA SER A 195 -0.06 -21.12 -2.39
C SER A 195 0.87 -21.10 -1.16
N PRO A 196 2.18 -21.41 -1.31
CA PRO A 196 3.14 -21.24 -0.23
C PRO A 196 3.19 -19.80 0.32
N ARG A 197 2.92 -18.81 -0.53
CA ARG A 197 2.84 -17.39 -0.12
C ARG A 197 1.62 -17.16 0.76
N LEU A 198 0.44 -17.58 0.32
CA LEU A 198 -0.80 -17.43 1.09
C LEU A 198 -0.71 -18.16 2.44
N SER A 199 -0.21 -19.40 2.45
CA SER A 199 -0.01 -20.16 3.69
C SER A 199 0.88 -19.42 4.70
N ARG A 200 2.01 -18.86 4.25
CA ARG A 200 2.88 -18.03 5.11
C ARG A 200 2.18 -16.76 5.59
N SER A 201 1.39 -16.11 4.74
CA SER A 201 0.65 -14.90 5.10
C SER A 201 -0.40 -15.19 6.17
N ILE A 202 -1.15 -16.28 6.04
CA ILE A 202 -2.11 -16.74 7.05
C ILE A 202 -1.40 -17.01 8.39
N ALA A 203 -0.27 -17.74 8.36
CA ALA A 203 0.51 -18.03 9.55
C ALA A 203 1.02 -16.76 10.23
N GLY A 204 1.58 -15.83 9.45
CA GLY A 204 2.09 -14.55 9.96
C GLY A 204 1.01 -13.63 10.56
N ALA A 205 -0.22 -13.71 10.04
CA ALA A 205 -1.35 -12.91 10.48
C ALA A 205 -2.26 -13.62 11.50
N SER A 206 -1.96 -14.84 11.90
CA SER A 206 -2.82 -15.73 12.72
C SER A 206 -3.40 -15.04 13.95
N LYS A 207 -2.60 -14.23 14.65
CA LYS A 207 -3.04 -13.52 15.86
C LYS A 207 -4.23 -12.61 15.60
N TYR A 208 -4.30 -12.03 14.39
CA TYR A 208 -5.36 -11.07 14.02
C TYR A 208 -6.52 -11.77 13.32
N LEU A 209 -6.22 -12.68 12.39
CA LEU A 209 -7.24 -13.39 11.64
C LEU A 209 -8.18 -14.20 12.55
N LYS A 210 -7.64 -14.76 13.64
CA LYS A 210 -8.42 -15.53 14.64
C LYS A 210 -9.35 -14.67 15.49
N THR A 211 -9.21 -13.35 15.51
CA THR A 211 -10.13 -12.48 16.27
C THR A 211 -11.50 -12.32 15.60
N PHE A 212 -11.59 -12.67 14.32
CA PHE A 212 -12.83 -12.62 13.55
C PHE A 212 -13.30 -14.04 13.26
N PRO A 213 -14.46 -14.48 13.80
CA PRO A 213 -14.92 -15.88 13.72
C PRO A 213 -14.97 -16.43 12.30
N GLU A 214 -15.56 -15.67 11.35
CA GLU A 214 -15.68 -16.12 9.97
C GLU A 214 -14.32 -16.21 9.26
N THR A 215 -13.42 -15.27 9.54
CA THR A 215 -12.05 -15.30 9.04
C THR A 215 -11.27 -16.50 9.62
N ALA A 216 -11.47 -16.79 10.90
CA ALA A 216 -10.86 -17.95 11.54
C ALA A 216 -11.36 -19.25 10.92
N LYS A 217 -12.66 -19.39 10.70
CA LYS A 217 -13.27 -20.54 10.04
C LYS A 217 -12.75 -20.74 8.61
N TYR A 218 -12.48 -19.66 7.89
CA TYR A 218 -12.06 -19.70 6.50
C TYR A 218 -10.58 -20.04 6.33
N PHE A 219 -9.69 -19.47 7.16
CA PHE A 219 -8.24 -19.58 6.97
C PHE A 219 -7.53 -20.60 7.88
N PHE A 220 -8.27 -21.27 8.77
CA PHE A 220 -7.67 -22.22 9.71
C PHE A 220 -8.38 -23.58 9.64
N THR A 221 -7.63 -24.63 9.99
CA THR A 221 -8.18 -25.98 10.15
C THR A 221 -9.07 -26.05 11.40
N PRO A 222 -9.89 -27.11 11.57
CA PRO A 222 -10.64 -27.35 12.82
C PRO A 222 -9.76 -27.40 14.08
N ALA A 223 -8.47 -27.74 13.92
CA ALA A 223 -7.48 -27.69 15.01
C ALA A 223 -6.90 -26.28 15.24
N ALA A 224 -7.47 -25.24 14.61
CA ALA A 224 -7.03 -23.86 14.65
C ALA A 224 -5.58 -23.63 14.12
N GLU A 225 -5.08 -24.52 13.26
CA GLU A 225 -3.81 -24.35 12.57
C GLU A 225 -4.00 -23.60 11.25
N PRO A 226 -3.05 -22.74 10.83
CA PRO A 226 -3.09 -22.08 9.54
C PRO A 226 -3.18 -23.10 8.40
N LEU A 227 -3.98 -22.80 7.36
CA LEU A 227 -4.08 -23.69 6.21
C LEU A 227 -2.70 -23.89 5.55
N PRO A 228 -2.27 -25.14 5.36
CA PRO A 228 -0.99 -25.44 4.73
C PRO A 228 -1.02 -25.18 3.22
N ALA A 229 0.16 -24.98 2.63
CA ALA A 229 0.30 -24.96 1.18
C ALA A 229 -0.21 -26.27 0.57
N GLY A 230 -0.94 -26.19 -0.55
CA GLY A 230 -1.57 -27.33 -1.20
C GLY A 230 -2.98 -27.67 -0.69
N TYR A 231 -3.42 -27.07 0.41
CA TYR A 231 -4.82 -27.23 0.85
C TYR A 231 -5.78 -26.70 -0.20
N VAL A 232 -6.86 -27.42 -0.49
CA VAL A 232 -7.90 -26.96 -1.43
C VAL A 232 -8.91 -26.10 -0.67
N LEU A 233 -8.82 -24.80 -0.88
CA LEU A 233 -9.67 -23.80 -0.21
C LEU A 233 -10.85 -23.45 -1.10
N LYS A 234 -12.06 -23.54 -0.56
CA LYS A 234 -13.32 -23.18 -1.23
C LYS A 234 -13.96 -21.98 -0.54
N ASN A 235 -14.66 -21.15 -1.33
CA ASN A 235 -15.44 -20.02 -0.80
C ASN A 235 -16.80 -19.93 -1.51
N PRO A 236 -17.77 -20.81 -1.20
CA PRO A 236 -19.08 -20.78 -1.82
C PRO A 236 -19.83 -19.46 -1.62
N ALA A 237 -19.72 -18.83 -0.43
CA ALA A 237 -20.33 -17.54 -0.17
C ALA A 237 -19.81 -16.44 -1.10
N PHE A 238 -18.49 -16.41 -1.34
CA PHE A 238 -17.94 -15.46 -2.29
C PHE A 238 -18.36 -15.77 -3.76
N ALA A 239 -18.55 -17.04 -4.11
CA ALA A 239 -19.11 -17.40 -5.41
C ALA A 239 -20.53 -16.88 -5.59
N GLU A 240 -21.35 -16.86 -4.54
CA GLU A 240 -22.71 -16.28 -4.54
C GLU A 240 -22.64 -14.76 -4.69
N THR A 241 -21.79 -14.09 -3.92
CA THR A 241 -21.51 -12.65 -4.04
C THR A 241 -21.12 -12.27 -5.47
N LEU A 242 -20.13 -12.98 -6.05
CA LEU A 242 -19.69 -12.74 -7.42
C LEU A 242 -20.80 -13.03 -8.46
N SER A 243 -21.60 -14.07 -8.26
CA SER A 243 -22.73 -14.40 -9.14
C SER A 243 -23.80 -13.32 -9.12
N LEU A 244 -24.07 -12.74 -7.97
CA LEU A 244 -25.02 -11.64 -7.83
C LEU A 244 -24.53 -10.37 -8.54
N ILE A 245 -23.24 -10.00 -8.35
CA ILE A 245 -22.61 -8.86 -9.03
C ILE A 245 -22.57 -9.09 -10.55
N ALA A 246 -22.22 -10.29 -11.00
CA ALA A 246 -22.19 -10.64 -12.41
C ALA A 246 -23.55 -10.46 -13.09
N SER A 247 -24.63 -10.86 -12.43
CA SER A 247 -25.99 -10.84 -12.99
C SER A 247 -26.73 -9.52 -12.84
N LYS A 248 -26.44 -8.76 -11.78
CA LYS A 248 -27.16 -7.52 -11.44
C LYS A 248 -26.32 -6.24 -11.60
N GLY A 249 -25.02 -6.38 -11.84
CA GLY A 249 -24.08 -5.26 -11.88
C GLY A 249 -23.63 -4.80 -10.50
N PRO A 250 -22.80 -3.75 -10.44
CA PRO A 250 -22.20 -3.25 -9.19
C PRO A 250 -23.21 -2.61 -8.23
N GLY A 251 -24.41 -2.24 -8.70
CA GLY A 251 -25.43 -1.62 -7.85
C GLY A 251 -25.76 -2.44 -6.61
N VAL A 252 -25.74 -3.77 -6.70
CA VAL A 252 -26.01 -4.65 -5.54
C VAL A 252 -24.94 -4.55 -4.44
N PHE A 253 -23.77 -3.99 -4.77
CA PHE A 253 -22.66 -3.79 -3.85
C PHE A 253 -22.71 -2.40 -3.19
N TYR A 254 -23.10 -1.37 -3.95
CA TYR A 254 -23.06 0.01 -3.47
C TYR A 254 -24.41 0.53 -2.97
N ASP A 255 -25.52 -0.03 -3.45
CA ASP A 255 -26.90 0.36 -3.10
C ASP A 255 -27.80 -0.88 -3.07
N GLY A 256 -27.42 -1.88 -2.28
CA GLY A 256 -28.14 -3.15 -2.20
C GLY A 256 -27.57 -4.11 -1.17
N PRO A 257 -28.02 -5.37 -1.19
CA PRO A 257 -27.84 -6.30 -0.07
C PRO A 257 -26.38 -6.57 0.31
N ILE A 258 -25.44 -6.48 -0.63
CA ILE A 258 -24.01 -6.66 -0.30
C ILE A 258 -23.51 -5.44 0.49
N GLY A 259 -23.92 -4.22 0.11
CA GLY A 259 -23.62 -3.00 0.85
C GLY A 259 -24.16 -3.04 2.28
N ASP A 260 -25.39 -3.50 2.45
CA ASP A 260 -26.04 -3.65 3.76
C ASP A 260 -25.24 -4.61 4.67
N GLU A 261 -24.83 -5.77 4.15
CA GLU A 261 -24.00 -6.75 4.88
C GLU A 261 -22.62 -6.20 5.24
N ILE A 262 -22.00 -5.39 4.36
CA ILE A 262 -20.74 -4.70 4.63
C ILE A 262 -20.92 -3.74 5.80
N LEU A 263 -21.93 -2.88 5.78
CA LEU A 263 -22.19 -1.90 6.83
C LEU A 263 -22.51 -2.57 8.16
N GLU A 264 -23.33 -3.62 8.16
CA GLU A 264 -23.62 -4.41 9.36
C GLU A 264 -22.34 -5.02 9.95
N SER A 265 -21.50 -5.63 9.11
CA SER A 265 -20.23 -6.22 9.55
C SER A 265 -19.27 -5.17 10.13
N LEU A 266 -19.21 -3.99 9.53
CA LEU A 266 -18.35 -2.87 9.99
C LEU A 266 -18.88 -2.23 11.27
N GLY A 267 -20.22 -2.17 11.46
CA GLY A 267 -20.85 -1.68 12.67
C GLY A 267 -20.69 -2.62 13.86
N ASN A 268 -20.58 -3.91 13.63
CA ASN A 268 -20.45 -4.94 14.66
C ASN A 268 -18.98 -5.18 15.12
N THR A 269 -18.02 -4.39 14.66
CA THR A 269 -16.63 -4.49 15.15
C THR A 269 -16.47 -3.95 16.56
N SER A 270 -15.85 -4.73 17.45
CA SER A 270 -16.03 -4.69 18.90
C SER A 270 -15.61 -3.44 19.66
N GLU A 271 -14.61 -2.68 19.22
CA GLU A 271 -14.14 -1.54 20.03
C GLU A 271 -14.34 -0.17 19.34
N LEU A 272 -14.22 -0.14 18.02
CA LEU A 272 -14.29 1.08 17.22
C LEU A 272 -14.94 0.75 15.88
N PRO A 273 -16.27 0.78 15.80
CA PRO A 273 -17.00 0.54 14.56
C PRO A 273 -16.65 1.58 13.50
N SER A 274 -16.82 1.24 12.24
CA SER A 274 -16.75 2.19 11.15
C SER A 274 -17.81 3.29 11.32
N LEU A 275 -17.53 4.47 10.77
CA LEU A 275 -18.53 5.53 10.59
C LEU A 275 -19.06 5.56 9.15
N MET A 276 -18.76 4.54 8.35
CA MET A 276 -19.27 4.42 6.97
C MET A 276 -20.79 4.26 6.98
N THR A 277 -21.45 4.96 6.07
CA THR A 277 -22.89 4.99 5.90
C THR A 277 -23.30 4.45 4.53
N GLU A 278 -24.60 4.20 4.33
CA GLU A 278 -25.16 3.88 3.01
C GLU A 278 -24.87 4.98 1.98
N ASP A 279 -24.92 6.26 2.41
CA ASP A 279 -24.64 7.39 1.52
C ASP A 279 -23.20 7.42 1.05
N ASP A 280 -22.24 6.99 1.89
CA ASP A 280 -20.84 6.85 1.49
C ASP A 280 -20.66 5.80 0.38
N LEU A 281 -21.33 4.64 0.54
CA LEU A 281 -21.29 3.59 -0.50
C LEU A 281 -21.97 4.07 -1.78
N ARG A 282 -23.15 4.66 -1.69
CA ARG A 282 -23.97 5.12 -2.81
C ARG A 282 -23.31 6.25 -3.60
N ALA A 283 -22.57 7.12 -2.91
CA ALA A 283 -21.88 8.25 -3.50
C ALA A 283 -20.54 7.89 -4.15
N TYR A 284 -20.02 6.67 -3.93
CA TYR A 284 -18.71 6.31 -4.45
C TYR A 284 -18.69 6.30 -5.97
N GLN A 285 -17.64 6.88 -6.56
CA GLN A 285 -17.40 6.91 -8.01
C GLN A 285 -15.90 6.87 -8.30
N THR A 286 -15.52 6.06 -9.26
CA THR A 286 -14.19 6.07 -9.85
C THR A 286 -13.92 7.38 -10.57
N ILE A 287 -12.77 8.01 -10.31
CA ILE A 287 -12.41 9.31 -10.88
C ILE A 287 -11.37 9.12 -11.98
N SER A 288 -11.61 9.70 -13.16
CA SER A 288 -10.56 9.84 -14.18
C SER A 288 -9.62 10.98 -13.78
N ARG A 289 -8.32 10.71 -13.70
CA ARG A 289 -7.31 11.70 -13.33
C ARG A 289 -6.24 11.82 -14.42
N PRO A 290 -5.58 12.99 -14.57
CA PRO A 290 -4.45 13.11 -15.49
C PRO A 290 -3.27 12.26 -15.01
N ALA A 291 -2.63 11.55 -15.95
CA ALA A 291 -1.39 10.84 -15.69
C ALA A 291 -0.25 11.82 -15.37
N VAL A 292 0.65 11.42 -14.50
CA VAL A 292 1.93 12.12 -14.27
C VAL A 292 2.98 11.50 -15.18
N CYS A 293 3.52 12.29 -16.11
CA CYS A 293 4.54 11.85 -17.04
C CYS A 293 5.84 12.65 -16.80
N ALA A 294 6.95 11.94 -16.64
CA ALA A 294 8.28 12.52 -16.53
C ALA A 294 9.16 12.06 -17.70
N PRO A 295 9.97 12.95 -18.29
CA PRO A 295 10.94 12.54 -19.31
C PRO A 295 12.07 11.75 -18.66
N PHE A 296 12.54 10.72 -19.35
CA PHE A 296 13.74 9.97 -18.99
C PHE A 296 14.41 9.45 -20.26
N LYS A 297 15.56 10.02 -20.62
CA LYS A 297 16.23 9.80 -21.91
C LYS A 297 15.22 10.08 -23.07
N ASP A 298 15.06 9.13 -23.97
CA ASP A 298 14.15 9.20 -25.11
C ASP A 298 12.71 8.73 -24.79
N PHE A 299 12.44 8.44 -23.52
CA PHE A 299 11.15 7.92 -23.07
C PHE A 299 10.36 8.94 -22.27
N SER A 300 9.04 8.82 -22.31
CA SER A 300 8.11 9.44 -21.37
C SER A 300 7.62 8.37 -20.40
N ILE A 301 7.99 8.49 -19.14
CA ILE A 301 7.59 7.54 -18.10
C ILE A 301 6.36 8.10 -17.39
N CYS A 302 5.25 7.43 -17.59
CA CYS A 302 3.96 7.86 -17.08
C CYS A 302 3.41 6.91 -16.03
N GLY A 303 2.66 7.45 -15.08
CA GLY A 303 2.00 6.69 -14.03
C GLY A 303 0.83 7.44 -13.42
N MET A 304 0.15 6.80 -12.47
CA MET A 304 -0.94 7.42 -11.74
C MET A 304 -0.45 8.65 -10.96
N GLY A 305 -1.23 9.73 -11.04
CA GLY A 305 -1.03 10.95 -10.26
C GLY A 305 -1.55 10.84 -8.83
N PRO A 306 -1.51 11.94 -8.05
CA PRO A 306 -2.11 11.98 -6.73
C PRO A 306 -3.60 11.54 -6.75
N PRO A 307 -4.05 10.80 -5.72
CA PRO A 307 -3.41 10.52 -4.44
C PRO A 307 -2.31 9.45 -4.48
N SER A 308 -2.10 8.78 -5.62
CA SER A 308 -0.94 7.89 -5.79
C SER A 308 0.36 8.67 -5.90
N SER A 309 1.38 8.24 -5.19
CA SER A 309 2.72 8.80 -5.32
C SER A 309 3.57 8.11 -6.41
N GLY A 310 3.06 7.02 -7.01
CA GLY A 310 3.84 6.13 -7.87
C GLY A 310 4.46 6.84 -9.07
N GLY A 311 3.65 7.47 -9.91
CA GLY A 311 4.13 8.18 -11.10
C GLY A 311 5.12 9.29 -10.77
N LEU A 312 4.82 10.10 -9.76
CA LEU A 312 5.67 11.21 -9.33
C LEU A 312 7.02 10.71 -8.75
N THR A 313 6.96 9.78 -7.80
CA THR A 313 8.17 9.30 -7.10
C THR A 313 9.11 8.58 -8.07
N VAL A 314 8.58 7.74 -8.96
CA VAL A 314 9.39 7.08 -10.00
C VAL A 314 9.99 8.11 -10.96
N GLY A 315 9.19 9.09 -11.41
CA GLY A 315 9.68 10.17 -12.25
C GLY A 315 10.81 10.97 -11.61
N GLN A 316 10.73 11.25 -10.30
CA GLN A 316 11.80 11.91 -9.56
C GLN A 316 13.06 11.04 -9.45
N ILE A 317 12.91 9.75 -9.08
CA ILE A 317 14.06 8.83 -8.99
C ILE A 317 14.81 8.76 -10.31
N LEU A 318 14.09 8.57 -11.41
CA LEU A 318 14.68 8.49 -12.74
C LEU A 318 15.34 9.82 -13.14
N GLY A 319 14.63 10.94 -12.99
CA GLY A 319 15.16 12.25 -13.36
C GLY A 319 16.34 12.73 -12.48
N ILE A 320 16.42 12.33 -11.22
CA ILE A 320 17.61 12.55 -10.38
C ILE A 320 18.76 11.66 -10.86
N SER A 321 18.47 10.38 -11.11
CA SER A 321 19.45 9.39 -11.51
C SER A 321 20.07 9.66 -12.89
N GLU A 322 19.36 10.34 -13.79
CA GLU A 322 19.82 10.69 -15.13
C GLU A 322 21.07 11.58 -15.13
N HIS A 323 21.34 12.28 -14.02
CA HIS A 323 22.54 13.11 -13.85
C HIS A 323 23.81 12.31 -13.55
N PHE A 324 23.72 10.98 -13.47
CA PHE A 324 24.83 10.05 -13.21
C PHE A 324 24.99 9.05 -14.35
N ASN A 325 26.20 8.55 -14.58
CA ASN A 325 26.47 7.55 -15.62
C ASN A 325 26.10 6.13 -15.15
N LEU A 326 24.79 5.89 -14.87
CA LEU A 326 24.32 4.57 -14.42
C LEU A 326 24.56 3.46 -15.44
N GLN A 327 24.57 3.78 -16.73
CA GLN A 327 24.87 2.79 -17.79
C GLN A 327 26.33 2.30 -17.69
N GLY A 328 27.27 3.19 -17.43
CA GLY A 328 28.67 2.81 -17.23
C GLY A 328 28.93 2.12 -15.89
N MET A 329 28.17 2.49 -14.85
CA MET A 329 28.27 1.87 -13.53
C MET A 329 27.70 0.45 -13.49
N GLY A 330 26.60 0.20 -14.23
CA GLY A 330 25.87 -1.07 -14.17
C GLY A 330 25.29 -1.36 -12.77
N PRO A 331 24.88 -2.62 -12.50
CA PRO A 331 24.36 -3.04 -11.18
C PRO A 331 25.46 -3.29 -10.14
N THR A 332 26.43 -2.41 -10.07
CA THR A 332 27.51 -2.39 -9.06
C THR A 332 27.04 -1.73 -7.77
N PRO A 333 27.79 -1.85 -6.66
CA PRO A 333 27.50 -1.10 -5.43
C PRO A 333 27.34 0.40 -5.67
N ASP A 334 28.16 1.00 -6.53
CA ASP A 334 28.11 2.44 -6.83
C ASP A 334 26.82 2.81 -7.60
N GLY A 335 26.46 2.02 -8.62
CA GLY A 335 25.19 2.24 -9.36
C GLY A 335 23.97 2.07 -8.47
N ILE A 336 23.97 1.04 -7.61
CA ILE A 336 22.90 0.81 -6.63
C ILE A 336 22.85 1.94 -5.62
N HIS A 337 24.00 2.42 -5.13
CA HIS A 337 24.08 3.56 -4.21
C HIS A 337 23.39 4.81 -4.78
N ILE A 338 23.67 5.18 -6.02
CA ILE A 338 23.04 6.34 -6.67
C ILE A 338 21.52 6.19 -6.72
N VAL A 339 21.01 5.00 -7.10
CA VAL A 339 19.55 4.74 -7.17
C VAL A 339 18.92 4.82 -5.79
N LEU A 340 19.58 4.30 -4.75
CA LEU A 340 19.09 4.37 -3.38
C LEU A 340 19.07 5.82 -2.85
N GLU A 341 20.08 6.60 -3.11
CA GLU A 341 20.14 8.02 -2.69
C GLU A 341 19.11 8.86 -3.45
N ALA A 342 18.93 8.64 -4.75
CA ALA A 342 17.85 9.26 -5.53
C ALA A 342 16.46 8.89 -4.96
N SER A 343 16.28 7.62 -4.57
CA SER A 343 15.05 7.16 -3.91
C SER A 343 14.83 7.85 -2.56
N ARG A 344 15.87 8.00 -1.74
CA ARG A 344 15.76 8.73 -0.46
C ARG A 344 15.29 10.16 -0.65
N LEU A 345 15.84 10.88 -1.65
CA LEU A 345 15.45 12.24 -1.98
C LEU A 345 13.98 12.30 -2.46
N ALA A 346 13.57 11.40 -3.34
CA ALA A 346 12.20 11.33 -3.84
C ALA A 346 11.19 10.99 -2.71
N PHE A 347 11.56 10.08 -1.79
CA PHE A 347 10.72 9.75 -0.64
C PHE A 347 10.68 10.86 0.43
N ALA A 348 11.72 11.68 0.55
CA ALA A 348 11.68 12.88 1.38
C ALA A 348 10.67 13.91 0.82
N ASP A 349 10.68 14.13 -0.50
CA ASP A 349 9.70 14.98 -1.15
C ASP A 349 8.28 14.41 -1.05
N ARG A 350 8.15 13.10 -1.23
CA ARG A 350 6.88 12.37 -1.02
C ARG A 350 6.31 12.62 0.37
N ALA A 351 7.12 12.47 1.40
CA ALA A 351 6.68 12.65 2.78
C ALA A 351 6.22 14.09 3.09
N ARG A 352 6.74 15.07 2.36
CA ARG A 352 6.46 16.49 2.59
C ARG A 352 5.32 17.03 1.73
N PHE A 353 5.20 16.59 0.49
CA PHE A 353 4.35 17.25 -0.50
C PHE A 353 3.21 16.38 -1.04
N MET A 354 3.28 15.05 -0.83
CA MET A 354 2.22 14.17 -1.33
C MET A 354 1.04 14.09 -0.37
N ALA A 355 -0.13 14.30 -0.95
CA ALA A 355 -1.41 14.21 -0.27
C ALA A 355 -2.50 13.83 -1.29
N ASP A 356 -3.74 13.73 -0.84
CA ASP A 356 -4.89 13.64 -1.71
C ASP A 356 -5.16 15.01 -2.38
N SER A 357 -5.10 15.03 -3.71
CA SER A 357 -5.25 16.24 -4.51
C SER A 357 -6.67 16.82 -4.49
N ASP A 358 -7.66 16.07 -4.02
CA ASP A 358 -9.02 16.56 -3.87
C ASP A 358 -9.16 17.49 -2.64
N PHE A 359 -8.23 17.37 -1.68
CA PHE A 359 -8.22 18.18 -0.46
C PHE A 359 -7.04 19.15 -0.37
N VAL A 360 -5.90 18.83 -1.01
CA VAL A 360 -4.66 19.60 -0.87
C VAL A 360 -3.98 19.78 -2.22
N SER A 361 -3.52 20.99 -2.50
CA SER A 361 -2.74 21.26 -3.72
C SER A 361 -1.38 20.56 -3.66
N VAL A 362 -1.14 19.61 -4.55
CA VAL A 362 0.13 18.90 -4.71
C VAL A 362 0.93 19.52 -5.84
N PRO A 363 2.17 20.00 -5.61
CA PRO A 363 2.96 20.72 -6.62
C PRO A 363 3.64 19.77 -7.62
N VAL A 364 2.86 18.93 -8.32
CA VAL A 364 3.34 17.87 -9.22
C VAL A 364 4.35 18.40 -10.24
N ALA A 365 3.98 19.46 -10.98
CA ALA A 365 4.83 20.04 -12.02
C ALA A 365 6.17 20.56 -11.46
N GLY A 366 6.17 21.12 -10.25
CA GLY A 366 7.39 21.57 -9.57
C GLY A 366 8.31 20.42 -9.18
N LEU A 367 7.74 19.33 -8.70
CA LEU A 367 8.47 18.18 -8.20
C LEU A 367 9.14 17.35 -9.32
N ILE A 368 8.59 17.34 -10.54
CA ILE A 368 9.21 16.72 -11.73
C ILE A 368 9.93 17.72 -12.63
N ASN A 369 10.09 18.98 -12.21
CA ASN A 369 10.79 19.98 -13.00
C ASN A 369 12.28 19.60 -13.15
N PRO A 370 12.84 19.59 -14.39
CA PRO A 370 14.24 19.19 -14.60
C PRO A 370 15.26 20.02 -13.82
N GLY A 371 15.01 21.32 -13.67
CA GLY A 371 15.88 22.21 -12.88
C GLY A 371 15.84 21.87 -11.39
N TYR A 372 14.70 21.46 -10.86
CA TYR A 372 14.56 20.97 -9.50
C TYR A 372 15.29 19.64 -9.32
N LEU A 373 15.06 18.67 -10.20
CA LEU A 373 15.69 17.35 -10.14
C LEU A 373 17.22 17.44 -10.24
N LYS A 374 17.74 18.33 -11.08
CA LYS A 374 19.18 18.64 -11.15
C LYS A 374 19.73 19.19 -9.84
N LYS A 375 18.98 20.06 -9.13
CA LYS A 375 19.40 20.55 -7.81
C LYS A 375 19.41 19.41 -6.77
N ARG A 376 18.41 18.52 -6.82
CA ARG A 376 18.36 17.35 -5.95
C ARG A 376 19.51 16.38 -6.20
N ALA A 377 19.84 16.11 -7.45
CA ALA A 377 20.97 15.26 -7.83
C ALA A 377 22.31 15.73 -7.25
N ARG A 378 22.53 17.04 -7.12
CA ARG A 378 23.77 17.61 -6.54
C ARG A 378 23.96 17.33 -5.06
N LEU A 379 22.90 16.88 -4.35
CA LEU A 379 23.00 16.49 -2.94
C LEU A 379 23.59 15.09 -2.77
N ILE A 380 23.58 14.27 -3.82
CA ILE A 380 24.09 12.91 -3.76
C ILE A 380 25.62 12.95 -3.79
N GLN A 381 26.24 12.34 -2.80
CA GLN A 381 27.67 12.07 -2.74
C GLN A 381 27.90 10.65 -3.24
N THR A 382 28.84 10.47 -4.16
CA THR A 382 29.07 9.17 -4.81
C THR A 382 29.75 8.14 -3.91
N GLU A 383 30.45 8.60 -2.88
CA GLU A 383 31.28 7.74 -2.02
C GLU A 383 30.69 7.52 -0.61
N THR A 384 29.74 8.37 -0.22
CA THR A 384 29.15 8.32 1.13
C THR A 384 27.63 8.48 1.06
N ALA A 385 26.92 7.79 1.96
CA ALA A 385 25.50 8.00 2.12
C ALA A 385 25.21 9.41 2.67
N MET A 386 24.15 10.05 2.19
CA MET A 386 23.69 11.32 2.76
C MET A 386 23.31 11.13 4.23
N ASP A 387 23.52 12.14 5.04
CA ASP A 387 23.02 12.20 6.41
C ASP A 387 21.48 12.14 6.44
N LYS A 388 20.93 11.76 7.61
CA LYS A 388 19.48 11.63 7.78
C LYS A 388 18.76 12.97 7.78
#